data_5788f3a212c04e20b44254b0332ae078
#
_entry.id   5788f3a212c04e20b44254b0332ae078
#
_cell.length_a   1.000
_cell.length_b   1.000
_cell.length_c   1.000
_cell.angle_alpha   90.00
_cell.angle_beta   90.00
_cell.angle_gamma   90.00
#
_symmetry.space_group_name_H-M   'P 1'
#
loop_
_entity.id
_entity.type
_entity.pdbx_description
1 polymer ?
#
loop_
_entity_poly.entity_id
_entity_poly.type
_entity_poly.pdbx_seq_one_letter_code
_entity_poly.pdbx_strand_id
1 'polypeptide(L)'
;KKYFLRVFGKNYHTKDGIYNQNLLKNIDQFPTRKYFDDFDYDPNIIGDTCKYWVSAQEKINIDKKLKFFKTHNIFGKVNNHDFTNNKNSIGGLYIVRDPRNVITSLKNHYDLDDEVAIKWLNNDKQFVYDVAKFKKYGFSDFQFISSWNINYKSWKTQTKIPIKFIKYEDLLDQTYSVFFETLIFINKITNNLEKINKNKIKKVLETTSFEALKQNEIEKGFFEAAISQKNERKKISFFHLGPKNDWRTILKEDVKIKIEKIFENDLKELLYI
;
A
#
# COMPACT_ATOMS: atom_id res chain seq x y z
N LYS A 1 -5.96 -20.51 -10.00
CA LYS A 1 -6.62 -20.15 -11.29
C LYS A 1 -7.71 -19.09 -11.11
N LYS A 2 -8.69 -19.30 -10.26
CA LYS A 2 -9.79 -18.34 -10.01
C LYS A 2 -9.33 -17.03 -9.36
N TYR A 3 -8.26 -17.00 -8.55
CA TYR A 3 -7.82 -15.82 -7.82
C TYR A 3 -7.02 -14.85 -8.66
N PHE A 4 -6.07 -15.33 -9.42
CA PHE A 4 -5.34 -14.51 -10.38
C PHE A 4 -6.28 -13.85 -11.39
N LEU A 5 -7.32 -14.57 -11.80
CA LEU A 5 -8.39 -14.04 -12.60
C LEU A 5 -9.32 -13.06 -11.82
N ARG A 6 -9.45 -13.19 -10.52
CA ARG A 6 -10.22 -12.26 -9.66
C ARG A 6 -9.52 -10.94 -9.44
N VAL A 7 -8.22 -10.96 -9.14
CA VAL A 7 -7.45 -9.71 -8.91
C VAL A 7 -7.17 -8.98 -10.22
N PHE A 8 -6.93 -9.70 -11.33
CA PHE A 8 -6.45 -9.10 -12.58
C PHE A 8 -7.35 -9.35 -13.79
N GLY A 9 -8.53 -9.91 -13.64
CA GLY A 9 -9.23 -10.34 -14.82
C GLY A 9 -10.72 -10.11 -14.91
N LYS A 10 -11.53 -11.01 -14.43
CA LYS A 10 -12.97 -10.97 -14.70
C LYS A 10 -13.78 -10.02 -13.82
N ASN A 11 -13.27 -9.68 -12.63
CA ASN A 11 -14.06 -9.02 -11.61
C ASN A 11 -13.89 -7.50 -11.56
N TYR A 12 -12.86 -6.94 -12.21
CA TYR A 12 -12.65 -5.49 -12.31
C TYR A 12 -13.38 -4.87 -13.50
N HIS A 13 -13.85 -5.71 -14.42
CA HIS A 13 -14.63 -5.29 -15.58
C HIS A 13 -15.94 -6.05 -15.61
N THR A 14 -17.02 -5.35 -15.90
CA THR A 14 -18.26 -5.97 -16.30
C THR A 14 -18.05 -6.78 -17.59
N LYS A 15 -19.03 -7.59 -18.01
CA LYS A 15 -18.98 -8.30 -19.29
C LYS A 15 -18.65 -7.36 -20.45
N ASP A 16 -19.03 -6.10 -20.35
CA ASP A 16 -18.83 -5.05 -21.35
C ASP A 16 -17.50 -4.33 -21.22
N GLY A 17 -16.63 -4.76 -20.28
CA GLY A 17 -15.30 -4.19 -20.07
C GLY A 17 -15.27 -2.91 -19.24
N ILE A 18 -16.34 -2.55 -18.57
CA ILE A 18 -16.41 -1.37 -17.72
C ILE A 18 -15.73 -1.68 -16.37
N TYR A 19 -14.83 -0.78 -15.96
CA TYR A 19 -14.16 -0.87 -14.66
C TYR A 19 -15.16 -0.71 -13.51
N ASN A 20 -15.11 -1.60 -12.53
CA ASN A 20 -15.93 -1.53 -11.34
C ASN A 20 -15.07 -1.37 -10.09
N GLN A 21 -14.98 -0.14 -9.58
CA GLN A 21 -14.16 0.16 -8.39
C GLN A 21 -14.61 -0.56 -7.10
N ASN A 22 -15.86 -1.04 -7.03
CA ASN A 22 -16.29 -1.86 -5.90
C ASN A 22 -15.52 -3.18 -5.80
N LEU A 23 -14.84 -3.57 -6.85
CA LEU A 23 -14.00 -4.76 -6.91
C LEU A 23 -12.58 -4.53 -6.36
N LEU A 24 -12.12 -3.28 -6.20
CA LEU A 24 -10.91 -2.96 -5.42
C LEU A 24 -11.06 -3.35 -3.94
N LYS A 25 -12.29 -3.40 -3.43
CA LYS A 25 -12.59 -3.95 -2.10
C LYS A 25 -12.25 -5.43 -1.94
N ASN A 26 -11.88 -6.14 -3.01
CA ASN A 26 -11.47 -7.54 -2.96
C ASN A 26 -9.99 -7.74 -2.59
N ILE A 27 -9.19 -6.67 -2.54
CA ILE A 27 -7.88 -6.71 -1.90
C ILE A 27 -8.10 -6.22 -0.49
N ASP A 28 -8.15 -7.17 0.44
CA ASP A 28 -8.31 -6.83 1.84
C ASP A 28 -7.06 -6.14 2.37
N GLN A 29 -7.25 -5.29 3.36
CA GLN A 29 -6.15 -4.74 4.14
C GLN A 29 -5.90 -5.65 5.34
N PHE A 30 -4.63 -5.91 5.66
CA PHE A 30 -4.23 -6.54 6.89
C PHE A 30 -3.21 -5.65 7.61
N PRO A 31 -3.41 -5.38 8.90
CA PRO A 31 -4.52 -5.84 9.75
C PRO A 31 -5.83 -5.06 9.53
N THR A 32 -6.95 -5.75 9.77
CA THR A 32 -8.29 -5.15 9.91
C THR A 32 -9.09 -5.90 10.97
N ARG A 33 -10.00 -5.21 11.64
CA ARG A 33 -10.77 -5.72 12.79
C ARG A 33 -11.38 -7.09 12.57
N LYS A 34 -11.99 -7.35 11.41
CA LYS A 34 -12.67 -8.62 11.10
C LYS A 34 -11.79 -9.88 11.24
N TYR A 35 -10.48 -9.72 11.28
CA TYR A 35 -9.54 -10.82 11.46
C TYR A 35 -9.18 -11.08 12.92
N PHE A 36 -9.67 -10.20 13.81
CA PHE A 36 -9.39 -10.26 15.24
C PHE A 36 -10.63 -10.49 16.10
N ASP A 37 -11.82 -10.64 15.51
CA ASP A 37 -13.10 -10.77 16.23
C ASP A 37 -13.11 -11.96 17.22
N ASP A 38 -12.33 -13.02 16.97
CA ASP A 38 -12.20 -14.20 17.83
C ASP A 38 -11.04 -14.12 18.84
N PHE A 39 -10.37 -12.98 18.95
CA PHE A 39 -9.21 -12.81 19.82
C PHE A 39 -9.50 -11.82 20.94
N ASP A 40 -8.94 -12.12 22.12
CA ASP A 40 -9.06 -11.25 23.29
C ASP A 40 -8.03 -10.12 23.24
N TYR A 41 -8.46 -8.95 22.73
CA TYR A 41 -7.66 -7.71 22.66
C TYR A 41 -8.48 -6.51 23.11
N ASP A 42 -7.81 -5.49 23.64
CA ASP A 42 -8.43 -4.22 23.97
C ASP A 42 -8.18 -3.19 22.85
N PRO A 43 -9.22 -2.74 22.12
CA PRO A 43 -9.06 -1.75 21.06
C PRO A 43 -8.66 -0.36 21.57
N ASN A 44 -8.70 -0.10 22.88
CA ASN A 44 -8.20 1.16 23.46
C ASN A 44 -6.69 1.12 23.71
N ILE A 45 -6.07 -0.06 23.69
CA ILE A 45 -4.62 -0.22 23.81
C ILE A 45 -4.02 -0.23 22.41
N ILE A 46 -3.26 0.83 22.09
CA ILE A 46 -2.63 0.98 20.78
C ILE A 46 -1.70 -0.21 20.50
N GLY A 47 -1.97 -0.91 19.42
CA GLY A 47 -1.16 -2.06 19.00
C GLY A 47 -1.40 -3.36 19.75
N ASP A 48 -2.45 -3.49 20.56
CA ASP A 48 -2.75 -4.71 21.27
C ASP A 48 -3.02 -5.90 20.34
N THR A 49 -3.54 -5.67 19.14
CA THR A 49 -3.74 -6.69 18.11
C THR A 49 -2.44 -7.30 17.57
N CYS A 50 -1.26 -6.65 17.80
CA CYS A 50 0.03 -7.16 17.32
C CYS A 50 0.33 -8.59 17.82
N LYS A 51 -0.06 -8.89 19.04
CA LYS A 51 0.13 -10.23 19.65
C LYS A 51 -0.59 -11.35 18.90
N TYR A 52 -1.57 -10.99 18.07
CA TYR A 52 -2.38 -11.95 17.30
C TYR A 52 -2.15 -11.92 15.79
N TRP A 53 -1.24 -11.09 15.27
CA TRP A 53 -1.04 -10.97 13.83
C TRP A 53 -0.76 -12.31 13.14
N VAL A 54 0.16 -13.09 13.69
CA VAL A 54 0.50 -14.41 13.13
C VAL A 54 -0.67 -15.37 13.25
N SER A 55 -1.31 -15.47 14.41
CA SER A 55 -2.44 -16.36 14.65
C SER A 55 -3.66 -16.01 13.80
N ALA A 56 -3.91 -14.72 13.57
CA ALA A 56 -4.96 -14.26 12.64
C ALA A 56 -4.67 -14.69 11.20
N GLN A 57 -3.41 -14.58 10.76
CA GLN A 57 -3.00 -15.05 9.43
C GLN A 57 -3.12 -16.57 9.31
N GLU A 58 -2.81 -17.34 10.34
CA GLU A 58 -3.02 -18.79 10.37
C GLU A 58 -4.50 -19.14 10.17
N LYS A 59 -5.41 -18.45 10.87
CA LYS A 59 -6.87 -18.60 10.65
C LYS A 59 -7.29 -18.24 9.24
N ILE A 60 -6.77 -17.13 8.69
CA ILE A 60 -7.04 -16.72 7.32
C ILE A 60 -6.62 -17.80 6.32
N ASN A 61 -5.55 -18.52 6.59
CA ASN A 61 -4.94 -19.50 5.69
C ASN A 61 -5.50 -20.93 5.81
N ILE A 62 -6.44 -21.19 6.72
CA ILE A 62 -7.03 -22.53 6.94
C ILE A 62 -7.58 -23.13 5.62
N ASP A 63 -8.20 -22.30 4.77
CA ASP A 63 -8.77 -22.75 3.49
C ASP A 63 -7.71 -23.01 2.38
N LYS A 64 -6.42 -22.76 2.68
CA LYS A 64 -5.27 -22.91 1.77
C LYS A 64 -5.42 -22.18 0.44
N LYS A 65 -6.23 -21.14 0.38
CA LYS A 65 -6.44 -20.37 -0.84
C LYS A 65 -5.49 -19.18 -0.88
N LEU A 66 -4.98 -18.86 -2.09
CA LEU A 66 -4.20 -17.65 -2.30
C LEU A 66 -5.06 -16.40 -2.06
N LYS A 67 -4.56 -15.53 -1.21
CA LYS A 67 -5.17 -14.23 -0.89
C LYS A 67 -4.15 -13.13 -1.05
N PHE A 68 -4.63 -11.94 -1.37
CA PHE A 68 -3.81 -10.74 -1.48
C PHE A 68 -4.25 -9.73 -0.42
N PHE A 69 -3.28 -9.17 0.27
CA PHE A 69 -3.50 -8.15 1.29
C PHE A 69 -2.66 -6.91 1.00
N LYS A 70 -3.26 -5.75 1.22
CA LYS A 70 -2.54 -4.48 1.33
C LYS A 70 -2.12 -4.27 2.77
N THR A 71 -0.90 -3.82 2.99
CA THR A 71 -0.42 -3.40 4.31
C THR A 71 0.51 -2.21 4.21
N HIS A 72 0.63 -1.45 5.29
CA HIS A 72 1.65 -0.40 5.46
C HIS A 72 2.66 -0.76 6.56
N ASN A 73 2.52 -1.92 7.20
CA ASN A 73 3.45 -2.35 8.24
C ASN A 73 4.86 -2.55 7.71
N ILE A 74 5.84 -2.33 8.58
CA ILE A 74 7.20 -2.85 8.37
C ILE A 74 7.20 -4.38 8.32
N PHE A 75 8.22 -4.97 7.71
CA PHE A 75 8.52 -6.39 7.87
C PHE A 75 9.41 -6.56 9.10
N GLY A 76 8.80 -6.83 10.25
CA GLY A 76 9.54 -6.88 11.49
C GLY A 76 8.67 -7.25 12.68
N LYS A 77 9.19 -6.92 13.87
CA LYS A 77 8.49 -7.13 15.13
C LYS A 77 7.98 -5.81 15.68
N VAL A 78 6.79 -5.85 16.23
CA VAL A 78 6.21 -4.78 17.04
C VAL A 78 5.81 -5.38 18.38
N ASN A 79 6.25 -4.79 19.48
CA ASN A 79 6.06 -5.32 20.83
C ASN A 79 6.47 -6.80 20.93
N ASN A 80 7.60 -7.19 20.32
CA ASN A 80 8.12 -8.57 20.23
C ASN A 80 7.27 -9.56 19.40
N HIS A 81 6.21 -9.13 18.72
CA HIS A 81 5.38 -9.96 17.86
C HIS A 81 5.73 -9.75 16.39
N ASP A 82 6.00 -10.83 15.65
CA ASP A 82 6.25 -10.78 14.21
C ASP A 82 5.00 -10.32 13.46
N PHE A 83 5.19 -9.44 12.46
CA PHE A 83 4.09 -9.05 11.58
C PHE A 83 3.60 -10.24 10.73
N THR A 84 4.51 -11.02 10.17
CA THR A 84 4.23 -12.22 9.38
C THR A 84 5.44 -13.16 9.37
N ASN A 85 5.27 -14.35 8.81
CA ASN A 85 6.31 -15.35 8.64
C ASN A 85 6.16 -16.13 7.32
N ASN A 86 7.12 -16.98 6.99
CA ASN A 86 7.13 -17.78 5.77
C ASN A 86 6.09 -18.90 5.72
N LYS A 87 5.44 -19.23 6.83
CA LYS A 87 4.32 -20.18 6.86
C LYS A 87 3.01 -19.52 6.41
N ASN A 88 2.88 -18.22 6.69
CA ASN A 88 1.65 -17.45 6.43
C ASN A 88 1.70 -16.63 5.16
N SER A 89 2.88 -16.18 4.76
CA SER A 89 3.08 -15.35 3.57
C SER A 89 4.04 -16.00 2.60
N ILE A 90 3.61 -16.23 1.36
CA ILE A 90 4.42 -16.86 0.30
C ILE A 90 5.30 -15.86 -0.44
N GLY A 91 5.07 -14.56 -0.26
CA GLY A 91 5.85 -13.48 -0.86
C GLY A 91 5.16 -12.14 -0.77
N GLY A 92 5.81 -11.10 -1.25
CA GLY A 92 5.28 -9.75 -1.25
C GLY A 92 5.69 -8.93 -2.46
N LEU A 93 4.92 -7.87 -2.70
CA LEU A 93 5.25 -6.79 -3.63
C LEU A 93 5.46 -5.53 -2.80
N TYR A 94 6.65 -4.95 -2.85
CA TYR A 94 6.95 -3.70 -2.18
C TYR A 94 7.14 -2.60 -3.21
N ILE A 95 6.36 -1.53 -3.09
CA ILE A 95 6.46 -0.36 -3.96
C ILE A 95 7.10 0.76 -3.17
N VAL A 96 8.32 1.15 -3.55
CA VAL A 96 9.00 2.33 -3.01
C VAL A 96 8.80 3.51 -3.96
N ARG A 97 8.74 4.70 -3.39
CA ARG A 97 8.69 5.96 -4.13
C ARG A 97 9.68 6.95 -3.54
N ASP A 98 10.22 7.84 -4.37
CA ASP A 98 11.08 8.94 -3.94
C ASP A 98 10.42 9.73 -2.78
N PRO A 99 11.08 9.87 -1.61
CA PRO A 99 10.49 10.52 -0.45
C PRO A 99 10.14 12.00 -0.70
N ARG A 100 10.78 12.64 -1.67
CA ARG A 100 10.46 14.01 -2.12
C ARG A 100 9.09 14.06 -2.82
N ASN A 101 8.67 12.97 -3.47
CA ASN A 101 7.31 12.83 -4.01
C ASN A 101 6.32 12.29 -2.96
N VAL A 102 6.79 11.47 -2.02
CA VAL A 102 5.93 10.94 -0.94
C VAL A 102 5.42 12.05 -0.06
N ILE A 103 6.29 13.02 0.31
CA ILE A 103 5.90 14.12 1.20
C ILE A 103 4.76 14.96 0.63
N THR A 104 4.74 15.22 -0.68
CA THR A 104 3.66 15.97 -1.32
C THR A 104 2.32 15.24 -1.24
N SER A 105 2.35 13.91 -1.43
CA SER A 105 1.16 13.07 -1.30
C SER A 105 0.68 12.96 0.15
N LEU A 106 1.61 12.84 1.10
CA LEU A 106 1.35 12.77 2.53
C LEU A 106 0.67 14.05 3.02
N LYS A 107 1.20 15.21 2.63
CA LYS A 107 0.62 16.52 2.94
C LYS A 107 -0.82 16.63 2.45
N ASN A 108 -1.07 16.22 1.21
CA ASN A 108 -2.42 16.23 0.67
C ASN A 108 -3.35 15.27 1.43
N HIS A 109 -2.93 14.02 1.64
CA HIS A 109 -3.79 12.98 2.22
C HIS A 109 -4.18 13.27 3.67
N TYR A 110 -3.25 13.77 4.48
CA TYR A 110 -3.46 14.06 5.90
C TYR A 110 -3.64 15.55 6.22
N ASP A 111 -3.69 16.41 5.21
CA ASP A 111 -3.84 17.87 5.34
C ASP A 111 -2.76 18.50 6.23
N LEU A 112 -1.48 18.09 6.04
CA LEU A 112 -0.35 18.47 6.85
C LEU A 112 0.41 19.67 6.28
N ASP A 113 1.07 20.42 7.15
CA ASP A 113 2.12 21.36 6.75
C ASP A 113 3.47 20.66 6.47
N ASP A 114 4.45 21.43 5.96
CA ASP A 114 5.75 20.89 5.54
C ASP A 114 6.51 20.27 6.73
N GLU A 115 6.58 20.93 7.86
CA GLU A 115 7.35 20.49 9.03
C GLU A 115 6.76 19.22 9.68
N VAL A 116 5.43 19.16 9.78
CA VAL A 116 4.74 17.97 10.30
C VAL A 116 4.92 16.79 9.36
N ALA A 117 4.85 17.01 8.05
CA ALA A 117 5.05 15.95 7.07
C ALA A 117 6.50 15.42 7.05
N ILE A 118 7.51 16.30 7.21
CA ILE A 118 8.91 15.88 7.35
C ILE A 118 9.09 15.04 8.62
N LYS A 119 8.57 15.50 9.75
CA LYS A 119 8.62 14.76 11.01
C LYS A 119 7.96 13.38 10.87
N TRP A 120 6.82 13.33 10.20
CA TRP A 120 6.08 12.07 9.96
C TRP A 120 6.91 11.07 9.16
N LEU A 121 7.56 11.51 8.06
CA LEU A 121 8.40 10.64 7.23
C LEU A 121 9.67 10.14 7.95
N ASN A 122 10.19 10.92 8.89
CA ASN A 122 11.42 10.61 9.62
C ASN A 122 11.19 10.06 11.04
N ASN A 123 9.96 9.73 11.39
CA ASN A 123 9.64 9.21 12.72
C ASN A 123 9.74 7.68 12.77
N ASP A 124 10.75 7.17 13.44
CA ASP A 124 10.98 5.73 13.59
C ASP A 124 9.87 5.01 14.37
N LYS A 125 9.06 5.76 15.10
CA LYS A 125 7.90 5.24 15.84
C LYS A 125 6.56 5.57 15.17
N GLN A 126 6.59 5.94 13.88
CA GLN A 126 5.37 6.30 13.16
C GLN A 126 4.43 5.10 13.03
N PHE A 127 3.17 5.34 13.35
CA PHE A 127 2.08 4.37 13.17
C PHE A 127 0.81 5.09 12.72
N VAL A 128 -0.13 4.30 12.22
CA VAL A 128 -1.50 4.73 11.94
C VAL A 128 -2.43 3.88 12.79
N TYR A 129 -3.28 4.55 13.56
CA TYR A 129 -4.37 3.95 14.30
C TYR A 129 -5.40 5.00 14.66
N ASP A 130 -6.65 4.68 14.47
CA ASP A 130 -7.78 5.52 14.85
C ASP A 130 -8.84 4.63 15.52
N VAL A 131 -8.89 4.68 16.84
CA VAL A 131 -9.78 3.82 17.64
C VAL A 131 -11.26 4.04 17.29
N ALA A 132 -11.67 5.27 16.98
CA ALA A 132 -13.04 5.56 16.64
C ALA A 132 -13.41 4.92 15.28
N LYS A 133 -12.54 5.05 14.28
CA LYS A 133 -12.73 4.39 12.98
C LYS A 133 -12.64 2.87 13.08
N PHE A 134 -11.72 2.35 13.87
CA PHE A 134 -11.62 0.92 14.13
C PHE A 134 -12.92 0.37 14.72
N LYS A 135 -13.46 1.01 15.77
CA LYS A 135 -14.72 0.62 16.39
C LYS A 135 -15.91 0.75 15.46
N LYS A 136 -16.00 1.84 14.69
CA LYS A 136 -17.15 2.16 13.85
C LYS A 136 -17.17 1.40 12.53
N TYR A 137 -16.02 1.29 11.85
CA TYR A 137 -15.93 0.80 10.48
C TYR A 137 -15.14 -0.49 10.31
N GLY A 138 -14.42 -0.94 11.34
CA GLY A 138 -13.61 -2.15 11.32
C GLY A 138 -12.33 -2.06 10.50
N PHE A 139 -11.92 -0.87 10.05
CA PHE A 139 -10.67 -0.65 9.35
C PHE A 139 -9.80 0.37 10.11
N SER A 140 -8.60 0.62 9.61
CA SER A 140 -7.59 1.44 10.30
C SER A 140 -7.13 0.82 11.61
N ASP A 141 -7.03 -0.51 11.66
CA ASP A 141 -6.31 -1.18 12.74
C ASP A 141 -4.87 -0.69 12.81
N PHE A 142 -4.24 -0.93 13.94
CA PHE A 142 -2.88 -0.50 14.17
C PHE A 142 -1.94 -1.01 13.09
N GLN A 143 -1.28 -0.08 12.38
CA GLN A 143 -0.23 -0.35 11.43
C GLN A 143 1.03 0.42 11.83
N PHE A 144 2.11 -0.30 12.10
CA PHE A 144 3.39 0.30 12.44
C PHE A 144 4.17 0.55 11.16
N ILE A 145 4.24 1.83 10.79
CA ILE A 145 4.85 2.26 9.53
C ILE A 145 6.34 2.50 9.69
N SER A 146 6.77 3.06 10.84
CA SER A 146 8.12 3.56 11.08
C SER A 146 8.50 4.71 10.13
N SER A 147 9.75 5.14 10.11
CA SER A 147 10.23 6.11 9.12
C SER A 147 10.25 5.53 7.72
N TRP A 148 10.23 6.38 6.69
CA TRP A 148 10.23 5.97 5.30
C TRP A 148 11.38 5.00 4.96
N ASN A 149 12.58 5.30 5.43
CA ASN A 149 13.76 4.47 5.17
C ASN A 149 13.74 3.15 5.93
N ILE A 150 13.33 3.12 7.20
CA ILE A 150 13.22 1.88 7.97
C ILE A 150 12.13 0.99 7.34
N ASN A 151 11.02 1.57 6.89
CA ASN A 151 9.95 0.81 6.26
C ASN A 151 10.46 0.05 5.04
N TYR A 152 11.03 0.74 4.04
CA TYR A 152 11.47 0.05 2.83
C TYR A 152 12.63 -0.93 3.09
N LYS A 153 13.58 -0.57 3.97
CA LYS A 153 14.69 -1.46 4.34
C LYS A 153 14.21 -2.74 5.00
N SER A 154 13.20 -2.64 5.87
CA SER A 154 12.65 -3.83 6.54
C SER A 154 12.14 -4.89 5.55
N TRP A 155 11.55 -4.47 4.43
CA TRP A 155 11.11 -5.36 3.37
C TRP A 155 12.23 -5.76 2.42
N LYS A 156 13.17 -4.85 2.12
CA LYS A 156 14.26 -5.09 1.16
C LYS A 156 15.30 -6.06 1.69
N THR A 157 15.65 -5.98 2.97
CA THR A 157 16.75 -6.74 3.57
C THR A 157 16.33 -8.07 4.19
N GLN A 158 15.03 -8.30 4.38
CA GLN A 158 14.58 -9.56 4.94
C GLN A 158 14.74 -10.72 3.92
N THR A 159 14.97 -11.93 4.43
CA THR A 159 15.20 -13.14 3.63
C THR A 159 14.18 -14.25 3.88
N LYS A 160 13.18 -14.00 4.70
CA LYS A 160 12.18 -15.01 5.11
C LYS A 160 11.21 -15.37 4.00
N ILE A 161 10.83 -14.40 3.16
CA ILE A 161 9.92 -14.59 2.03
C ILE A 161 10.43 -13.83 0.80
N PRO A 162 10.15 -14.31 -0.42
CA PRO A 162 10.53 -13.58 -1.63
C PRO A 162 9.77 -12.27 -1.77
N ILE A 163 10.50 -11.18 -2.06
CA ILE A 163 9.93 -9.86 -2.31
C ILE A 163 10.30 -9.38 -3.71
N LYS A 164 9.31 -8.95 -4.49
CA LYS A 164 9.57 -8.11 -5.66
C LYS A 164 9.53 -6.65 -5.22
N PHE A 165 10.70 -6.02 -5.28
CA PHE A 165 10.87 -4.61 -4.99
C PHE A 165 10.68 -3.80 -6.27
N ILE A 166 9.81 -2.80 -6.24
CA ILE A 166 9.38 -2.01 -7.40
C ILE A 166 9.56 -0.53 -7.06
N LYS A 167 10.25 0.22 -7.90
CA LYS A 167 10.22 1.69 -7.84
C LYS A 167 8.95 2.20 -8.51
N TYR A 168 8.27 3.13 -7.86
CA TYR A 168 7.05 3.72 -8.41
C TYR A 168 7.33 4.46 -9.72
N GLU A 169 8.50 5.06 -9.83
CA GLU A 169 8.98 5.76 -11.01
C GLU A 169 9.09 4.80 -12.22
N ASP A 170 9.69 3.61 -12.01
CA ASP A 170 9.76 2.57 -13.05
C ASP A 170 8.36 2.11 -13.48
N LEU A 171 7.43 2.05 -12.50
CA LEU A 171 6.04 1.69 -12.80
C LEU A 171 5.35 2.77 -13.65
N LEU A 172 5.70 4.05 -13.50
CA LEU A 172 5.18 5.13 -14.35
C LEU A 172 5.79 5.07 -15.75
N ASP A 173 7.11 4.95 -15.83
CA ASP A 173 7.85 5.06 -17.09
C ASP A 173 7.70 3.79 -17.96
N GLN A 174 7.63 2.63 -17.33
CA GLN A 174 7.63 1.32 -17.97
C GLN A 174 6.47 0.44 -17.48
N THR A 175 5.28 1.02 -17.35
CA THR A 175 4.10 0.40 -16.73
C THR A 175 3.86 -1.03 -17.21
N TYR A 176 3.89 -1.28 -18.53
CA TYR A 176 3.61 -2.58 -19.09
C TYR A 176 4.66 -3.63 -18.69
N SER A 177 5.94 -3.32 -18.84
CA SER A 177 7.03 -4.27 -18.53
C SER A 177 7.11 -4.57 -17.03
N VAL A 178 7.05 -3.55 -16.19
CA VAL A 178 7.06 -3.72 -14.73
C VAL A 178 5.86 -4.54 -14.25
N PHE A 179 4.68 -4.28 -14.80
CA PHE A 179 3.48 -5.05 -14.47
C PHE A 179 3.58 -6.49 -14.97
N PHE A 180 4.07 -6.71 -16.20
CA PHE A 180 4.28 -8.05 -16.75
C PHE A 180 5.26 -8.87 -15.92
N GLU A 181 6.41 -8.30 -15.54
CA GLU A 181 7.37 -8.93 -14.64
C GLU A 181 6.79 -9.24 -13.25
N THR A 182 5.92 -8.36 -12.75
CA THR A 182 5.21 -8.58 -11.50
C THR A 182 4.31 -9.82 -11.59
N LEU A 183 3.64 -10.01 -12.71
CA LEU A 183 2.83 -11.21 -12.96
C LEU A 183 3.71 -12.46 -13.06
N ILE A 184 4.88 -12.39 -13.72
CA ILE A 184 5.85 -13.50 -13.75
C ILE A 184 6.30 -13.86 -12.32
N PHE A 185 6.64 -12.86 -11.51
CA PHE A 185 7.02 -13.10 -10.12
C PHE A 185 5.90 -13.79 -9.33
N ILE A 186 4.66 -13.31 -9.45
CA ILE A 186 3.50 -13.93 -8.77
C ILE A 186 3.34 -15.38 -9.25
N ASN A 187 3.39 -15.64 -10.56
CA ASN A 187 3.30 -16.99 -11.10
C ASN A 187 4.39 -17.91 -10.52
N LYS A 188 5.63 -17.40 -10.41
CA LYS A 188 6.75 -18.14 -9.84
C LYS A 188 6.51 -18.53 -8.38
N ILE A 189 6.12 -17.58 -7.52
CA ILE A 189 5.94 -17.87 -6.09
C ILE A 189 4.66 -18.66 -5.78
N THR A 190 3.71 -18.68 -6.70
CA THR A 190 2.46 -19.46 -6.57
C THR A 190 2.49 -20.79 -7.32
N ASN A 191 3.62 -21.14 -7.95
CA ASN A 191 3.75 -22.29 -8.84
C ASN A 191 2.65 -22.34 -9.93
N ASN A 192 2.22 -21.16 -10.40
CA ASN A 192 1.21 -21.07 -11.44
C ASN A 192 1.86 -21.12 -12.82
N LEU A 193 1.57 -22.17 -13.59
CA LEU A 193 2.12 -22.40 -14.93
C LEU A 193 1.30 -21.75 -16.05
N GLU A 194 0.24 -21.01 -15.72
CA GLU A 194 -0.60 -20.39 -16.74
C GLU A 194 0.13 -19.29 -17.52
N LYS A 195 -0.02 -19.33 -18.82
CA LYS A 195 0.50 -18.31 -19.72
C LYS A 195 -0.19 -16.96 -19.47
N ILE A 196 0.61 -15.92 -19.29
CA ILE A 196 0.12 -14.56 -19.06
C ILE A 196 -0.49 -14.03 -20.36
N ASN A 197 -1.74 -13.58 -20.29
CA ASN A 197 -2.45 -13.02 -21.45
C ASN A 197 -2.09 -11.55 -21.64
N LYS A 198 -1.28 -11.27 -22.67
CA LYS A 198 -0.78 -9.93 -22.99
C LYS A 198 -1.91 -8.92 -23.33
N ASN A 199 -2.93 -9.35 -24.04
CA ASN A 199 -4.05 -8.46 -24.39
C ASN A 199 -4.85 -8.05 -23.15
N LYS A 200 -4.97 -8.95 -22.20
CA LYS A 200 -5.64 -8.68 -20.93
C LYS A 200 -4.85 -7.68 -20.09
N ILE A 201 -3.51 -7.75 -20.11
CA ILE A 201 -2.66 -6.74 -19.45
C ILE A 201 -2.95 -5.36 -20.02
N LYS A 202 -2.91 -5.17 -21.35
CA LYS A 202 -3.19 -3.89 -21.99
C LYS A 202 -4.52 -3.31 -21.53
N LYS A 203 -5.59 -4.11 -21.59
CA LYS A 203 -6.92 -3.69 -21.15
C LYS A 203 -6.97 -3.30 -19.67
N VAL A 204 -6.28 -4.05 -18.79
CA VAL A 204 -6.20 -3.71 -17.37
C VAL A 204 -5.49 -2.37 -17.17
N LEU A 205 -4.36 -2.15 -17.84
CA LEU A 205 -3.61 -0.89 -17.71
C LEU A 205 -4.41 0.32 -18.21
N GLU A 206 -5.12 0.19 -19.32
CA GLU A 206 -6.01 1.23 -19.84
C GLU A 206 -7.09 1.62 -18.82
N THR A 207 -7.77 0.63 -18.27
CA THR A 207 -8.91 0.84 -17.38
C THR A 207 -8.54 1.18 -15.94
N THR A 208 -7.27 1.00 -15.57
CA THR A 208 -6.71 1.39 -14.27
C THR A 208 -5.69 2.52 -14.39
N SER A 209 -5.69 3.25 -15.50
CA SER A 209 -4.89 4.47 -15.64
C SER A 209 -5.28 5.49 -14.57
N PHE A 210 -4.34 6.39 -14.26
CA PHE A 210 -4.60 7.44 -13.26
C PHE A 210 -5.82 8.28 -13.62
N GLU A 211 -5.98 8.62 -14.90
CA GLU A 211 -7.10 9.40 -15.43
C GLU A 211 -8.43 8.66 -15.24
N ALA A 212 -8.46 7.37 -15.57
CA ALA A 212 -9.65 6.54 -15.40
C ALA A 212 -10.06 6.42 -13.93
N LEU A 213 -9.08 6.23 -13.02
CA LEU A 213 -9.33 6.13 -11.59
C LEU A 213 -9.76 7.47 -11.00
N LYS A 214 -9.15 8.58 -11.41
CA LYS A 214 -9.53 9.92 -10.98
C LYS A 214 -10.93 10.29 -11.43
N GLN A 215 -11.28 9.97 -12.67
CA GLN A 215 -12.64 10.20 -13.19
C GLN A 215 -13.68 9.39 -12.40
N ASN A 216 -13.38 8.13 -12.09
CA ASN A 216 -14.24 7.30 -11.24
C ASN A 216 -14.40 7.88 -9.83
N GLU A 217 -13.33 8.45 -9.22
CA GLU A 217 -13.43 9.12 -7.93
C GLU A 217 -14.37 10.33 -7.98
N ILE A 218 -14.28 11.14 -9.05
CA ILE A 218 -15.16 12.31 -9.25
C ILE A 218 -16.62 11.88 -9.38
N GLU A 219 -16.89 10.84 -10.17
CA GLU A 219 -18.27 10.41 -10.47
C GLU A 219 -18.92 9.62 -9.31
N LYS A 220 -18.15 8.78 -8.62
CA LYS A 220 -18.68 7.78 -7.68
C LYS A 220 -18.11 7.91 -6.27
N GLY A 221 -17.16 8.81 -6.07
CA GLY A 221 -16.37 8.90 -4.86
C GLY A 221 -15.35 7.74 -4.74
N PHE A 222 -14.48 7.83 -3.75
CA PHE A 222 -13.52 6.77 -3.44
C PHE A 222 -13.52 6.50 -1.93
N PHE A 223 -13.52 5.23 -1.54
CA PHE A 223 -13.69 4.86 -0.12
C PHE A 223 -12.48 5.17 0.76
N GLU A 224 -11.27 5.29 0.17
CA GLU A 224 -10.06 5.72 0.88
C GLU A 224 -9.84 7.25 0.82
N ALA A 225 -10.75 8.02 0.19
CA ALA A 225 -10.66 9.48 0.18
C ALA A 225 -10.79 10.03 1.60
N ALA A 226 -9.81 10.82 2.01
CA ALA A 226 -9.78 11.39 3.36
C ALA A 226 -10.77 12.57 3.50
N ILE A 227 -11.07 12.90 4.76
CA ILE A 227 -11.77 14.14 5.11
C ILE A 227 -10.73 15.10 5.66
N SER A 228 -10.75 16.36 5.23
CA SER A 228 -9.83 17.38 5.71
C SER A 228 -9.95 17.54 7.23
N GLN A 229 -8.82 17.55 7.92
CA GLN A 229 -8.78 17.83 9.36
C GLN A 229 -9.06 19.31 9.66
N LYS A 230 -8.77 20.20 8.69
CA LYS A 230 -9.02 21.65 8.82
C LYS A 230 -10.44 22.04 8.46
N ASN A 231 -11.11 21.22 7.65
CA ASN A 231 -12.50 21.45 7.22
C ASN A 231 -13.23 20.11 7.05
N GLU A 232 -13.92 19.66 8.09
CA GLU A 232 -14.63 18.38 8.15
C GLU A 232 -15.69 18.14 7.04
N ARG A 233 -16.09 19.17 6.31
CA ARG A 233 -17.00 19.08 5.17
C ARG A 233 -16.29 18.84 3.84
N LYS A 234 -14.96 19.04 3.80
CA LYS A 234 -14.18 18.92 2.55
C LYS A 234 -13.57 17.54 2.43
N LYS A 235 -13.99 16.78 1.43
CA LYS A 235 -13.28 15.57 1.00
C LYS A 235 -11.99 15.95 0.28
N ILE A 236 -10.92 15.24 0.61
CA ILE A 236 -9.63 15.35 -0.07
C ILE A 236 -9.57 14.27 -1.14
N SER A 237 -9.34 14.69 -2.40
CA SER A 237 -9.20 13.75 -3.51
C SER A 237 -8.03 12.79 -3.27
N PHE A 238 -8.29 11.50 -3.37
CA PHE A 238 -7.28 10.47 -3.27
C PHE A 238 -6.37 10.47 -4.51
N PHE A 239 -6.99 10.54 -5.70
CA PHE A 239 -6.26 10.66 -6.98
C PHE A 239 -5.96 12.14 -7.27
N HIS A 240 -5.03 12.72 -6.50
CA HIS A 240 -4.70 14.15 -6.54
C HIS A 240 -3.84 14.52 -7.75
N LEU A 241 -2.53 14.40 -7.67
CA LEU A 241 -1.58 14.78 -8.72
C LEU A 241 -1.17 13.61 -9.62
N GLY A 242 -1.11 12.38 -9.08
CA GLY A 242 -0.70 11.20 -9.83
C GLY A 242 0.67 11.34 -10.51
N PRO A 243 0.75 11.10 -11.83
CA PRO A 243 1.98 11.28 -12.60
C PRO A 243 2.54 12.71 -12.59
N LYS A 244 1.68 13.72 -12.37
CA LYS A 244 2.08 15.13 -12.25
C LYS A 244 2.72 15.47 -10.90
N ASN A 245 2.80 14.54 -9.98
CA ASN A 245 3.49 14.74 -8.72
C ASN A 245 5.01 14.64 -8.94
N ASP A 246 5.57 15.71 -9.46
CA ASP A 246 7.01 15.89 -9.63
C ASP A 246 7.53 16.87 -8.58
N TRP A 247 8.32 16.37 -7.65
CA TRP A 247 8.90 17.15 -6.56
C TRP A 247 9.73 18.34 -7.07
N ARG A 248 10.34 18.23 -8.26
CA ARG A 248 11.16 19.28 -8.87
C ARG A 248 10.38 20.57 -9.12
N THR A 249 9.08 20.45 -9.36
CA THR A 249 8.20 21.58 -9.69
C THR A 249 7.29 21.98 -8.53
N ILE A 250 7.05 21.09 -7.59
CA ILE A 250 6.02 21.28 -6.54
C ILE A 250 6.64 21.55 -5.17
N LEU A 251 7.79 20.93 -4.88
CA LEU A 251 8.37 20.99 -3.55
C LEU A 251 9.16 22.28 -3.37
N LYS A 252 8.99 22.94 -2.24
CA LYS A 252 9.79 24.10 -1.88
C LYS A 252 11.25 23.71 -1.70
N GLU A 253 12.19 24.56 -2.07
CA GLU A 253 13.61 24.25 -2.04
C GLU A 253 14.13 23.93 -0.62
N ASP A 254 13.67 24.64 0.39
CA ASP A 254 14.03 24.37 1.80
C ASP A 254 13.55 23.01 2.28
N VAL A 255 12.36 22.58 1.87
CA VAL A 255 11.80 21.26 2.18
C VAL A 255 12.58 20.17 1.45
N LYS A 256 12.91 20.37 0.16
CA LYS A 256 13.74 19.47 -0.64
C LYS A 256 15.10 19.25 0.04
N ILE A 257 15.82 20.31 0.40
CA ILE A 257 17.13 20.24 1.05
C ILE A 257 17.05 19.45 2.36
N LYS A 258 16.01 19.68 3.17
CA LYS A 258 15.80 18.93 4.41
C LYS A 258 15.61 17.44 4.16
N ILE A 259 14.76 17.06 3.21
CA ILE A 259 14.49 15.66 2.86
C ILE A 259 15.74 14.99 2.29
N GLU A 260 16.47 15.66 1.40
CA GLU A 260 17.72 15.14 0.82
C GLU A 260 18.79 14.91 1.89
N LYS A 261 18.93 15.83 2.83
CA LYS A 261 19.86 15.68 3.97
C LYS A 261 19.47 14.52 4.88
N ILE A 262 18.19 14.34 5.19
CA ILE A 262 17.72 13.27 6.07
C ILE A 262 17.92 11.90 5.44
N PHE A 263 17.63 11.76 4.14
CA PHE A 263 17.61 10.48 3.45
C PHE A 263 18.74 10.34 2.40
N GLU A 264 19.83 11.08 2.52
CA GLU A 264 20.91 11.11 1.51
C GLU A 264 21.42 9.71 1.13
N ASN A 265 21.76 8.89 2.11
CA ASN A 265 22.25 7.54 1.86
C ASN A 265 21.20 6.64 1.21
N ASP A 266 19.95 6.80 1.59
CA ASP A 266 18.81 6.05 1.06
C ASP A 266 18.49 6.45 -0.39
N LEU A 267 18.58 7.73 -0.69
CA LEU A 267 18.42 8.26 -2.03
C LEU A 267 19.52 7.74 -2.98
N LYS A 268 20.78 7.69 -2.51
CA LYS A 268 21.90 7.08 -3.24
C LYS A 268 21.69 5.58 -3.44
N GLU A 269 21.33 4.84 -2.37
CA GLU A 269 21.05 3.40 -2.42
C GLU A 269 19.97 3.05 -3.44
N LEU A 270 18.94 3.88 -3.53
CA LEU A 270 17.82 3.69 -4.43
C LEU A 270 17.99 4.37 -5.80
N LEU A 271 19.15 4.98 -6.05
CA LEU A 271 19.47 5.69 -7.30
C LEU A 271 18.44 6.80 -7.62
N TYR A 272 18.12 7.61 -6.64
CA TYR A 272 17.33 8.83 -6.80
C TYR A 272 18.20 10.09 -6.90
N ILE A 273 19.47 9.98 -6.49
CA ILE A 273 20.56 10.96 -6.67
C ILE A 273 21.88 10.24 -6.93
#